data_ac88dec80046f000375dd3b2cd3eeb35
#
_entry.id   ac88dec80046f000375dd3b2cd3eeb35
#
_cell.length_a   1.000
_cell.length_b   1.000
_cell.length_c   1.000
_cell.angle_alpha   90.00
_cell.angle_beta   90.00
_cell.angle_gamma   90.00
#
_symmetry.space_group_name_H-M   'P 1'
#
loop_
_entity.id
_entity.type
_entity.pdbx_description
1 polymer ?
#
loop_
_entity_poly.entity_id
_entity_poly.type
_entity_poly.pdbx_seq_one_letter_code
_entity_poly.pdbx_strand_id
1 'polypeptide(L)'
;MKFAFKIAYFGENFHGSQFQPDQRTVEGEIISALKKLGVENPRVRSAGRTDAGVHAYGQVVSFYSDEKIFPRMLNAELPEDITAWAWAKVPEEFDPRKAKSRVYVYVMYGSDYDISAMRKAVKELIGVHDFSNFTKKFGEGESCVREIIRADIRADREFIFFEIEGNAFTWNMVRCIVTAIMEIGKQRRSIEWFRDLLNPEKHKERVEPAPPHGLILKDVKYDDVEFEVDDYAMKTLQSRLESRIAYYGTIFKLFSLFRQSGIS
;
A
#
# COMPACT_ATOMS: atom_id res chain seq x y z
N MET A 1 25.00 11.31 -7.64
CA MET A 1 23.74 12.09 -7.56
C MET A 1 22.68 11.22 -6.88
N LYS A 2 21.71 11.81 -6.18
CA LYS A 2 20.59 11.07 -5.56
C LYS A 2 19.31 11.27 -6.34
N PHE A 3 18.59 10.19 -6.57
CA PHE A 3 17.33 10.16 -7.28
C PHE A 3 16.23 9.56 -6.41
N ALA A 4 15.00 10.04 -6.60
CA ALA A 4 13.78 9.45 -6.08
C ALA A 4 12.88 9.05 -7.26
N PHE A 5 12.29 7.86 -7.18
CA PHE A 5 11.39 7.33 -8.21
C PHE A 5 10.05 6.96 -7.60
N LYS A 6 8.95 7.31 -8.29
CA LYS A 6 7.65 6.69 -8.02
C LYS A 6 7.56 5.39 -8.79
N ILE A 7 7.24 4.32 -8.06
CA ILE A 7 7.11 2.97 -8.63
C ILE A 7 5.74 2.37 -8.32
N ALA A 8 5.19 1.70 -9.32
CA ALA A 8 4.05 0.82 -9.17
C ALA A 8 4.53 -0.64 -9.17
N TYR A 9 3.88 -1.50 -8.38
CA TYR A 9 4.10 -2.95 -8.43
C TYR A 9 2.85 -3.74 -8.05
N PHE A 10 2.76 -4.93 -8.64
CA PHE A 10 1.75 -5.94 -8.34
C PHE A 10 2.34 -6.94 -7.34
N GLY A 11 1.84 -6.93 -6.11
CA GLY A 11 2.45 -7.59 -4.96
C GLY A 11 2.35 -9.12 -4.93
N GLU A 12 1.57 -9.74 -5.82
CA GLU A 12 1.18 -11.16 -5.77
C GLU A 12 2.37 -12.13 -5.69
N ASN A 13 3.45 -11.80 -6.42
CA ASN A 13 4.62 -12.66 -6.56
C ASN A 13 5.81 -12.21 -5.70
N PHE A 14 5.60 -11.26 -4.76
CA PHE A 14 6.65 -10.75 -3.92
C PHE A 14 6.47 -11.16 -2.45
N HIS A 15 7.58 -11.50 -1.81
CA HIS A 15 7.65 -11.74 -0.36
C HIS A 15 7.79 -10.42 0.44
N GLY A 16 7.06 -9.39 -0.03
CA GLY A 16 7.08 -8.04 0.50
C GLY A 16 8.01 -7.11 -0.28
N SER A 17 8.01 -5.83 0.12
CA SER A 17 8.80 -4.82 -0.58
C SER A 17 10.26 -4.77 -0.15
N GLN A 18 10.57 -5.04 1.11
CA GLN A 18 11.92 -4.93 1.66
C GLN A 18 12.80 -6.12 1.24
N PHE A 19 14.08 -5.85 0.91
CA PHE A 19 15.06 -6.87 0.60
C PHE A 19 15.17 -7.92 1.71
N GLN A 20 15.15 -9.18 1.30
CA GLN A 20 15.38 -10.36 2.13
C GLN A 20 16.27 -11.33 1.34
N PRO A 21 17.30 -11.92 1.97
CA PRO A 21 18.08 -12.98 1.32
C PRO A 21 17.15 -14.10 0.85
N ASP A 22 17.45 -14.67 -0.33
CA ASP A 22 16.78 -15.84 -0.89
C ASP A 22 15.26 -15.69 -1.17
N GLN A 23 14.73 -14.46 -1.09
CA GLN A 23 13.34 -14.17 -1.39
C GLN A 23 13.22 -13.14 -2.52
N ARG A 24 12.23 -13.33 -3.38
CA ARG A 24 11.89 -12.34 -4.39
C ARG A 24 11.17 -11.16 -3.75
N THR A 25 11.79 -9.98 -3.74
CA THR A 25 11.26 -8.75 -3.15
C THR A 25 11.35 -7.59 -4.13
N VAL A 26 10.49 -6.58 -3.97
CA VAL A 26 10.49 -5.40 -4.85
C VAL A 26 11.84 -4.68 -4.80
N GLU A 27 12.41 -4.48 -3.61
CA GLU A 27 13.72 -3.84 -3.42
C GLU A 27 14.85 -4.67 -4.05
N GLY A 28 14.77 -6.01 -3.95
CA GLY A 28 15.73 -6.92 -4.57
C GLY A 28 15.76 -6.80 -6.10
N GLU A 29 14.60 -6.73 -6.74
CA GLU A 29 14.50 -6.53 -8.20
C GLU A 29 15.04 -5.15 -8.63
N ILE A 30 14.76 -4.11 -7.86
CA ILE A 30 15.29 -2.76 -8.13
C ILE A 30 16.82 -2.74 -7.98
N ILE A 31 17.36 -3.37 -6.93
CA ILE A 31 18.81 -3.50 -6.73
C ILE A 31 19.45 -4.26 -7.91
N SER A 32 18.84 -5.33 -8.37
CA SER A 32 19.29 -6.11 -9.51
C SER A 32 19.29 -5.28 -10.80
N ALA A 33 18.20 -4.55 -11.07
CA ALA A 33 18.08 -3.66 -12.23
C ALA A 33 19.13 -2.54 -12.21
N LEU A 34 19.37 -1.89 -11.05
CA LEU A 34 20.38 -0.85 -10.89
C LEU A 34 21.80 -1.39 -11.13
N LYS A 35 22.12 -2.60 -10.67
CA LYS A 35 23.41 -3.25 -10.96
C LYS A 35 23.64 -3.46 -12.45
N LYS A 36 22.63 -3.90 -13.18
CA LYS A 36 22.70 -4.06 -14.64
C LYS A 36 22.90 -2.73 -15.38
N LEU A 37 22.43 -1.62 -14.81
CA LEU A 37 22.66 -0.28 -15.29
C LEU A 37 24.03 0.32 -14.84
N GLY A 38 24.89 -0.48 -14.24
CA GLY A 38 26.24 -0.07 -13.85
C GLY A 38 26.33 0.64 -12.50
N VAL A 39 25.26 0.66 -11.69
CA VAL A 39 25.33 1.23 -10.34
C VAL A 39 26.06 0.24 -9.42
N GLU A 40 27.20 0.64 -8.92
CA GLU A 40 27.97 -0.16 -7.98
C GLU A 40 27.33 -0.14 -6.57
N ASN A 41 27.14 -1.32 -5.97
CA ASN A 41 26.60 -1.48 -4.61
C ASN A 41 25.34 -0.62 -4.32
N PRO A 42 24.29 -0.72 -5.15
CA PRO A 42 23.12 0.15 -5.02
C PRO A 42 22.46 -0.01 -3.65
N ARG A 43 22.26 1.11 -2.97
CA ARG A 43 21.51 1.19 -1.71
C ARG A 43 20.15 1.82 -2.01
N VAL A 44 19.12 1.00 -2.00
CA VAL A 44 17.73 1.45 -2.20
C VAL A 44 17.10 1.72 -0.84
N ARG A 45 16.35 2.82 -0.73
CA ARG A 45 15.51 3.15 0.43
C ARG A 45 14.08 3.40 -0.03
N SER A 46 13.13 2.79 0.62
CA SER A 46 11.69 2.94 0.32
C SER A 46 10.99 3.85 1.34
N ALA A 47 9.92 4.55 0.93
CA ALA A 47 9.12 5.43 1.78
C ALA A 47 8.32 4.66 2.84
N GLY A 48 7.98 3.41 2.55
CA GLY A 48 7.29 2.52 3.46
C GLY A 48 7.48 1.07 3.05
N ARG A 49 7.40 0.18 4.03
CA ARG A 49 7.39 -1.26 3.78
C ARG A 49 5.97 -1.72 3.48
N THR A 50 5.84 -2.64 2.53
CA THR A 50 4.58 -3.34 2.28
C THR A 50 4.79 -4.84 2.49
N ASP A 51 3.77 -5.51 3.04
CA ASP A 51 3.79 -6.95 3.28
C ASP A 51 3.75 -7.74 1.97
N ALA A 52 4.04 -9.05 2.05
CA ALA A 52 3.83 -9.97 0.93
C ALA A 52 2.38 -9.89 0.43
N GLY A 53 2.20 -9.82 -0.88
CA GLY A 53 0.90 -9.70 -1.54
C GLY A 53 0.28 -8.31 -1.58
N VAL A 54 0.87 -7.30 -0.93
CA VAL A 54 0.39 -5.90 -0.97
C VAL A 54 0.91 -5.21 -2.22
N HIS A 55 0.03 -4.47 -2.90
CA HIS A 55 0.34 -3.72 -4.11
C HIS A 55 0.79 -2.28 -3.81
N ALA A 56 1.39 -1.63 -4.78
CA ALA A 56 1.59 -0.18 -4.76
C ALA A 56 1.38 0.42 -6.14
N TYR A 57 0.87 1.65 -6.16
CA TYR A 57 0.85 2.51 -7.34
C TYR A 57 1.87 3.65 -7.21
N GLY A 58 2.02 4.19 -6.00
CA GLY A 58 2.85 5.36 -5.74
C GLY A 58 3.89 5.14 -4.63
N GLN A 59 4.53 3.95 -4.55
CA GLN A 59 5.68 3.78 -3.67
C GLN A 59 6.82 4.69 -4.12
N VAL A 60 7.53 5.29 -3.18
CA VAL A 60 8.72 6.09 -3.49
C VAL A 60 9.98 5.36 -3.03
N VAL A 61 10.93 5.20 -3.94
CA VAL A 61 12.25 4.67 -3.65
C VAL A 61 13.32 5.70 -3.96
N SER A 62 14.42 5.72 -3.21
CA SER A 62 15.58 6.55 -3.51
C SER A 62 16.86 5.74 -3.54
N PHE A 63 17.79 6.16 -4.40
CA PHE A 63 19.12 5.56 -4.55
C PHE A 63 20.12 6.59 -5.06
N TYR A 64 21.41 6.24 -4.98
CA TYR A 64 22.49 7.01 -5.57
C TYR A 64 22.95 6.38 -6.88
N SER A 65 23.30 7.24 -7.85
CA SER A 65 23.97 6.85 -9.09
C SER A 65 24.91 7.97 -9.53
N ASP A 66 26.04 7.61 -10.12
CA ASP A 66 26.96 8.57 -10.73
C ASP A 66 26.39 9.11 -12.04
N GLU A 67 25.72 8.25 -12.80
CA GLU A 67 25.04 8.59 -14.04
C GLU A 67 23.54 8.88 -13.80
N LYS A 68 22.97 9.70 -14.69
CA LYS A 68 21.54 10.01 -14.69
C LYS A 68 20.75 8.81 -15.18
N ILE A 69 19.89 8.27 -14.31
CA ILE A 69 18.97 7.17 -14.63
C ILE A 69 17.57 7.73 -14.83
N PHE A 70 16.91 7.34 -15.91
CA PHE A 70 15.52 7.68 -16.22
C PHE A 70 14.61 6.48 -16.02
N PRO A 71 13.29 6.68 -15.80
CA PRO A 71 12.33 5.58 -15.63
C PRO A 71 12.40 4.51 -16.73
N ARG A 72 12.52 4.91 -17.99
CA ARG A 72 12.60 3.96 -19.12
C ARG A 72 13.84 3.07 -19.09
N MET A 73 14.99 3.60 -18.62
CA MET A 73 16.22 2.81 -18.47
C MET A 73 16.02 1.76 -17.37
N LEU A 74 15.49 2.18 -16.22
CA LEU A 74 15.21 1.28 -15.11
C LEU A 74 14.18 0.21 -15.51
N ASN A 75 13.11 0.60 -16.21
CA ASN A 75 12.05 -0.32 -16.68
C ASN A 75 12.52 -1.35 -17.71
N ALA A 76 13.60 -1.08 -18.46
CA ALA A 76 14.19 -2.06 -19.38
C ALA A 76 14.79 -3.27 -18.62
N GLU A 77 15.19 -3.07 -17.37
CA GLU A 77 15.81 -4.10 -16.53
C GLU A 77 14.88 -4.63 -15.43
N LEU A 78 13.75 -3.94 -15.17
CA LEU A 78 12.75 -4.37 -14.20
C LEU A 78 11.82 -5.42 -14.78
N PRO A 79 11.33 -6.37 -13.96
CA PRO A 79 10.31 -7.31 -14.37
C PRO A 79 8.96 -6.61 -14.62
N GLU A 80 8.05 -7.27 -15.37
CA GLU A 80 6.76 -6.69 -15.78
C GLU A 80 5.83 -6.31 -14.62
N ASP A 81 6.03 -6.88 -13.46
CA ASP A 81 5.23 -6.58 -12.27
C ASP A 81 5.75 -5.39 -11.45
N ILE A 82 6.81 -4.72 -11.92
CA ILE A 82 7.29 -3.44 -11.38
C ILE A 82 7.41 -2.41 -12.51
N THR A 83 6.97 -1.17 -12.27
CA THR A 83 7.11 -0.04 -13.22
C THR A 83 7.52 1.22 -12.47
N ALA A 84 8.65 1.80 -12.81
CA ALA A 84 9.03 3.16 -12.44
C ALA A 84 8.34 4.13 -13.42
N TRP A 85 7.50 5.07 -12.95
CA TRP A 85 6.69 5.90 -13.82
C TRP A 85 6.90 7.41 -13.64
N ALA A 86 7.54 7.83 -12.54
CA ALA A 86 7.94 9.21 -12.33
C ALA A 86 9.25 9.25 -11.54
N TRP A 87 9.98 10.36 -11.64
CA TRP A 87 11.28 10.52 -11.02
C TRP A 87 11.56 11.96 -10.62
N ALA A 88 12.49 12.16 -9.70
CA ALA A 88 13.04 13.44 -9.33
C ALA A 88 14.52 13.31 -8.97
N LYS A 89 15.33 14.34 -9.29
CA LYS A 89 16.63 14.53 -8.65
C LYS A 89 16.39 15.17 -7.29
N VAL A 90 16.93 14.58 -6.24
CA VAL A 90 16.67 15.03 -4.85
C VAL A 90 17.99 15.38 -4.14
N PRO A 91 17.95 16.23 -3.09
CA PRO A 91 19.09 16.52 -2.25
C PRO A 91 19.68 15.27 -1.58
N GLU A 92 20.93 15.31 -1.18
CA GLU A 92 21.62 14.17 -0.55
C GLU A 92 20.97 13.73 0.76
N GLU A 93 20.45 14.68 1.53
CA GLU A 93 19.75 14.48 2.81
C GLU A 93 18.32 13.93 2.65
N PHE A 94 17.77 13.88 1.43
CA PHE A 94 16.42 13.35 1.21
C PHE A 94 16.31 11.92 1.73
N ASP A 95 15.36 11.70 2.63
CA ASP A 95 14.97 10.35 3.10
C ASP A 95 13.50 10.09 2.71
N PRO A 96 13.21 9.11 1.85
CA PRO A 96 11.84 8.84 1.41
C PRO A 96 10.92 8.48 2.58
N ARG A 97 11.45 8.03 3.73
CA ARG A 97 10.66 7.73 4.92
C ARG A 97 10.09 8.98 5.60
N LYS A 98 10.71 10.17 5.36
CA LYS A 98 10.28 11.47 5.88
C LYS A 98 9.16 12.10 5.00
N ALA A 99 8.30 11.29 4.41
CA ALA A 99 7.17 11.77 3.66
C ALA A 99 6.15 12.48 4.56
N LYS A 100 5.46 13.49 4.02
CA LYS A 100 4.37 14.21 4.67
C LYS A 100 3.22 13.27 5.03
N SER A 101 2.80 12.46 4.07
CA SER A 101 1.74 11.48 4.27
C SER A 101 1.85 10.28 3.32
N ARG A 102 1.12 9.21 3.65
CA ARG A 102 0.90 8.04 2.80
C ARG A 102 -0.59 7.84 2.64
N VAL A 103 -1.01 7.50 1.42
CA VAL A 103 -2.39 7.18 1.10
C VAL A 103 -2.50 5.71 0.75
N TYR A 104 -3.35 5.00 1.47
CA TYR A 104 -3.67 3.61 1.17
C TYR A 104 -5.13 3.48 0.74
N VAL A 105 -5.38 2.52 -0.13
CA VAL A 105 -6.74 2.07 -0.46
C VAL A 105 -6.82 0.58 -0.20
N TYR A 106 -7.90 0.15 0.41
CA TYR A 106 -8.24 -1.27 0.52
C TYR A 106 -9.56 -1.55 -0.17
N VAL A 107 -9.58 -2.56 -1.02
CA VAL A 107 -10.79 -3.01 -1.73
C VAL A 107 -11.33 -4.25 -1.05
N MET A 108 -12.57 -4.18 -0.59
CA MET A 108 -13.33 -5.31 -0.02
C MET A 108 -14.38 -5.77 -1.02
N TYR A 109 -14.63 -7.06 -1.08
CA TYR A 109 -15.71 -7.64 -1.86
C TYR A 109 -16.83 -8.16 -0.92
N GLY A 110 -18.07 -7.79 -1.19
CA GLY A 110 -19.26 -8.21 -0.47
C GLY A 110 -20.37 -7.17 -0.53
N SER A 111 -21.63 -7.65 -0.49
CA SER A 111 -22.83 -6.80 -0.59
C SER A 111 -23.58 -6.66 0.74
N ASP A 112 -23.23 -7.45 1.76
CA ASP A 112 -23.93 -7.62 3.03
C ASP A 112 -23.32 -6.81 4.18
N TYR A 113 -22.78 -5.62 3.84
CA TYR A 113 -22.19 -4.71 4.82
C TYR A 113 -23.07 -3.48 5.06
N ASP A 114 -23.24 -3.10 6.32
CA ASP A 114 -23.80 -1.79 6.69
C ASP A 114 -22.78 -0.68 6.41
N ILE A 115 -22.85 -0.12 5.20
CA ILE A 115 -21.97 0.97 4.75
C ILE A 115 -22.10 2.22 5.63
N SER A 116 -23.31 2.48 6.18
CA SER A 116 -23.52 3.63 7.07
C SER A 116 -22.76 3.47 8.39
N ALA A 117 -22.80 2.27 8.98
CA ALA A 117 -22.04 1.95 10.17
C ALA A 117 -20.54 2.02 9.92
N MET A 118 -20.04 1.47 8.77
CA MET A 118 -18.65 1.56 8.39
C MET A 118 -18.18 3.02 8.23
N ARG A 119 -18.97 3.88 7.57
CA ARG A 119 -18.67 5.32 7.43
C ARG A 119 -18.60 6.05 8.77
N LYS A 120 -19.43 5.66 9.74
CA LYS A 120 -19.36 6.22 11.10
C LYS A 120 -18.06 5.78 11.79
N ALA A 121 -17.71 4.50 11.70
CA ALA A 121 -16.50 3.97 12.31
C ALA A 121 -15.22 4.62 11.77
N VAL A 122 -15.08 4.80 10.44
CA VAL A 122 -13.86 5.39 9.88
C VAL A 122 -13.66 6.86 10.26
N LYS A 123 -14.71 7.59 10.63
CA LYS A 123 -14.59 8.97 11.14
C LYS A 123 -13.90 9.02 12.51
N GLU A 124 -14.05 7.98 13.32
CA GLU A 124 -13.37 7.87 14.61
C GLU A 124 -11.85 7.74 14.49
N LEU A 125 -11.35 7.36 13.30
CA LEU A 125 -9.90 7.25 13.03
C LEU A 125 -9.21 8.61 12.88
N ILE A 126 -9.97 9.66 12.49
CA ILE A 126 -9.39 10.97 12.16
C ILE A 126 -8.82 11.62 13.41
N GLY A 127 -7.58 12.12 13.32
CA GLY A 127 -6.85 12.72 14.43
C GLY A 127 -5.69 11.84 14.90
N VAL A 128 -5.23 12.12 16.12
CA VAL A 128 -4.07 11.46 16.73
C VAL A 128 -4.56 10.39 17.70
N HIS A 129 -4.17 9.13 17.45
CA HIS A 129 -4.55 7.99 18.28
C HIS A 129 -3.38 7.04 18.49
N ASP A 130 -3.48 6.22 19.53
CA ASP A 130 -2.57 5.09 19.76
C ASP A 130 -3.12 3.82 19.05
N PHE A 131 -2.43 3.39 18.02
CA PHE A 131 -2.81 2.22 17.19
C PHE A 131 -2.18 0.90 17.68
N SER A 132 -1.81 0.78 18.95
CA SER A 132 -1.21 -0.43 19.50
C SER A 132 -2.05 -1.70 19.32
N ASN A 133 -3.37 -1.59 19.32
CA ASN A 133 -4.29 -2.71 19.04
C ASN A 133 -4.35 -3.11 17.55
N PHE A 134 -3.84 -2.26 16.67
CA PHE A 134 -3.85 -2.44 15.21
C PHE A 134 -2.48 -2.80 14.65
N THR A 135 -1.56 -3.28 15.45
CA THR A 135 -0.21 -3.64 14.97
C THR A 135 0.22 -5.03 15.41
N LYS A 136 1.00 -5.70 14.58
CA LYS A 136 1.42 -7.08 14.85
C LYS A 136 2.55 -7.18 15.88
N LYS A 137 3.51 -6.26 15.88
CA LYS A 137 4.65 -6.23 16.82
C LYS A 137 5.31 -4.86 16.81
N PHE A 138 5.71 -4.39 17.97
CA PHE A 138 6.54 -3.21 18.13
C PHE A 138 7.87 -3.60 18.78
N GLY A 139 8.97 -2.94 18.35
CA GLY A 139 10.20 -2.93 19.09
C GLY A 139 9.98 -2.22 20.45
N GLU A 140 10.70 -2.62 21.49
CA GLU A 140 10.67 -1.91 22.75
C GLU A 140 11.03 -0.43 22.52
N GLY A 141 10.15 0.49 22.96
CA GLY A 141 10.36 1.94 22.83
C GLY A 141 9.82 2.61 21.57
N GLU A 142 9.24 1.88 20.60
CA GLU A 142 8.62 2.51 19.43
C GLU A 142 7.18 2.94 19.71
N SER A 143 6.85 4.22 19.45
CA SER A 143 5.49 4.76 19.62
C SER A 143 4.55 4.22 18.54
N CYS A 144 3.32 3.81 18.94
CA CYS A 144 2.22 3.48 18.05
C CYS A 144 1.30 4.66 17.74
N VAL A 145 1.59 5.82 18.29
CA VAL A 145 0.78 7.03 18.08
C VAL A 145 0.98 7.51 16.65
N ARG A 146 -0.14 7.64 15.90
CA ARG A 146 -0.16 8.13 14.51
C ARG A 146 -1.29 9.11 14.33
N GLU A 147 -1.11 10.00 13.35
CA GLU A 147 -2.12 10.95 12.94
C GLU A 147 -2.77 10.46 11.63
N ILE A 148 -4.09 10.29 11.66
CA ILE A 148 -4.89 10.05 10.47
C ILE A 148 -5.50 11.37 10.01
N ILE A 149 -5.12 11.77 8.79
CA ILE A 149 -5.52 13.04 8.17
C ILE A 149 -6.90 12.91 7.53
N ARG A 150 -7.14 11.76 6.90
CA ARG A 150 -8.41 11.46 6.22
C ARG A 150 -8.67 9.96 6.19
N ALA A 151 -9.94 9.60 6.39
CA ALA A 151 -10.44 8.24 6.19
C ALA A 151 -11.85 8.27 5.59
N ASP A 152 -12.10 7.48 4.56
CA ASP A 152 -13.39 7.43 3.86
C ASP A 152 -13.77 6.04 3.37
N ILE A 153 -15.09 5.79 3.25
CA ILE A 153 -15.68 4.56 2.69
C ILE A 153 -16.57 4.92 1.51
N ARG A 154 -16.27 4.35 0.36
CA ARG A 154 -17.10 4.37 -0.83
C ARG A 154 -17.53 2.97 -1.20
N ALA A 155 -18.81 2.77 -1.56
CA ALA A 155 -19.31 1.52 -2.11
C ALA A 155 -19.67 1.69 -3.59
N ASP A 156 -19.37 0.68 -4.39
CA ASP A 156 -19.72 0.58 -5.80
C ASP A 156 -20.08 -0.88 -6.11
N ARG A 157 -21.37 -1.16 -6.28
CA ARG A 157 -21.92 -2.51 -6.44
C ARG A 157 -21.47 -3.44 -5.30
N GLU A 158 -20.80 -4.55 -5.65
CA GLU A 158 -20.28 -5.53 -4.67
C GLU A 158 -18.91 -5.14 -4.09
N PHE A 159 -18.35 -3.99 -4.45
CA PHE A 159 -17.03 -3.54 -3.98
C PHE A 159 -17.15 -2.36 -3.01
N ILE A 160 -16.38 -2.43 -1.96
CA ILE A 160 -16.26 -1.38 -0.95
C ILE A 160 -14.81 -0.93 -0.92
N PHE A 161 -14.60 0.38 -1.02
CA PHE A 161 -13.29 1.02 -1.02
C PHE A 161 -13.10 1.76 0.29
N PHE A 162 -12.10 1.39 1.04
CA PHE A 162 -11.62 2.15 2.19
C PHE A 162 -10.37 2.90 1.80
N GLU A 163 -10.41 4.23 1.81
CA GLU A 163 -9.24 5.09 1.60
C GLU A 163 -8.83 5.72 2.93
N ILE A 164 -7.52 5.70 3.22
CA ILE A 164 -6.95 6.28 4.44
C ILE A 164 -5.66 7.03 4.12
N GLU A 165 -5.52 8.24 4.66
CA GLU A 165 -4.31 9.05 4.61
C GLU A 165 -3.83 9.35 6.02
N GLY A 166 -2.55 9.12 6.30
CA GLY A 166 -1.93 9.40 7.59
C GLY A 166 -0.45 9.78 7.45
N ASN A 167 0.09 10.38 8.50
CA ASN A 167 1.51 10.78 8.55
C ASN A 167 2.45 9.57 8.47
N ALA A 168 2.10 8.48 9.13
CA ALA A 168 2.80 7.21 9.10
C ALA A 168 1.86 6.07 9.48
N PHE A 169 2.26 4.83 9.17
CA PHE A 169 1.52 3.62 9.53
C PHE A 169 2.48 2.62 10.17
N THR A 170 1.97 1.89 11.15
CA THR A 170 2.70 0.81 11.79
C THR A 170 2.52 -0.50 11.02
N TRP A 171 3.26 -1.53 11.39
CA TRP A 171 3.18 -2.82 10.69
C TRP A 171 1.78 -3.44 10.76
N ASN A 172 1.21 -3.76 9.60
CA ASN A 172 -0.15 -4.28 9.40
C ASN A 172 -1.29 -3.31 9.77
N MET A 173 -1.03 -2.10 10.23
CA MET A 173 -2.03 -1.18 10.79
C MET A 173 -3.26 -1.02 9.89
N VAL A 174 -3.08 -0.68 8.61
CA VAL A 174 -4.22 -0.48 7.70
C VAL A 174 -5.05 -1.76 7.56
N ARG A 175 -4.42 -2.92 7.46
CA ARG A 175 -5.10 -4.22 7.34
C ARG A 175 -5.86 -4.60 8.62
N CYS A 176 -5.32 -4.29 9.80
CA CYS A 176 -6.01 -4.48 11.07
C CYS A 176 -7.23 -3.55 11.19
N ILE A 177 -7.08 -2.28 10.81
CA ILE A 177 -8.20 -1.32 10.73
C ILE A 177 -9.30 -1.85 9.81
N VAL A 178 -8.94 -2.39 8.64
CA VAL A 178 -9.90 -2.99 7.69
C VAL A 178 -10.69 -4.12 8.34
N THR A 179 -10.04 -5.04 9.05
CA THR A 179 -10.73 -6.10 9.77
C THR A 179 -11.75 -5.54 10.76
N ALA A 180 -11.35 -4.55 11.56
CA ALA A 180 -12.27 -3.93 12.53
C ALA A 180 -13.45 -3.23 11.84
N ILE A 181 -13.22 -2.54 10.72
CA ILE A 181 -14.29 -1.92 9.91
C ILE A 181 -15.24 -2.99 9.33
N MET A 182 -14.70 -4.13 8.88
CA MET A 182 -15.53 -5.25 8.38
C MET A 182 -16.42 -5.85 9.48
N GLU A 183 -15.92 -5.98 10.72
CA GLU A 183 -16.71 -6.46 11.85
C GLU A 183 -17.86 -5.50 12.20
N ILE A 184 -17.62 -4.17 12.11
CA ILE A 184 -18.68 -3.15 12.22
C ILE A 184 -19.69 -3.29 11.09
N GLY A 185 -19.22 -3.37 9.83
CA GLY A 185 -20.10 -3.49 8.66
C GLY A 185 -20.97 -4.74 8.68
N LYS A 186 -20.48 -5.84 9.26
CA LYS A 186 -21.22 -7.07 9.47
C LYS A 186 -22.07 -7.07 10.74
N GLN A 187 -22.13 -5.96 11.45
CA GLN A 187 -22.88 -5.81 12.72
C GLN A 187 -22.48 -6.83 13.81
N ARG A 188 -21.24 -7.33 13.76
CA ARG A 188 -20.70 -8.25 14.75
C ARG A 188 -20.08 -7.54 15.96
N ARG A 189 -19.71 -6.28 15.79
CA ARG A 189 -19.12 -5.41 16.80
C ARG A 189 -19.77 -4.02 16.75
N SER A 190 -19.78 -3.30 17.87
CA SER A 190 -20.34 -1.95 17.98
C SER A 190 -19.30 -0.85 17.69
N ILE A 191 -19.79 0.37 17.45
CA ILE A 191 -18.91 1.55 17.30
C ILE A 191 -18.15 1.84 18.59
N GLU A 192 -18.74 1.57 19.77
CA GLU A 192 -18.10 1.72 21.07
C GLU A 192 -16.88 0.81 21.19
N TRP A 193 -16.99 -0.45 20.76
CA TRP A 193 -15.86 -1.36 20.67
C TRP A 193 -14.75 -0.80 19.77
N PHE A 194 -15.10 -0.22 18.61
CA PHE A 194 -14.12 0.36 17.71
C PHE A 194 -13.38 1.56 18.33
N ARG A 195 -14.12 2.43 19.06
CA ARG A 195 -13.54 3.54 19.84
C ARG A 195 -12.62 3.05 20.93
N ASP A 196 -13.01 2.00 21.64
CA ASP A 196 -12.21 1.40 22.70
C ASP A 196 -10.88 0.82 22.18
N LEU A 197 -10.85 0.29 20.94
CA LEU A 197 -9.62 -0.13 20.28
C LEU A 197 -8.61 1.01 20.05
N LEU A 198 -9.08 2.25 19.92
CA LEU A 198 -8.22 3.45 19.78
C LEU A 198 -7.67 3.95 21.12
N ASN A 199 -8.05 3.29 22.21
CA ASN A 199 -7.56 3.57 23.58
C ASN A 199 -7.01 2.30 24.22
N PRO A 200 -5.75 1.90 23.94
CA PRO A 200 -5.18 0.65 24.43
C PRO A 200 -4.96 0.62 25.94
N GLU A 201 -5.01 1.76 26.63
CA GLU A 201 -4.99 1.79 28.11
C GLU A 201 -6.30 1.28 28.70
N LYS A 202 -7.44 1.60 28.06
CA LYS A 202 -8.77 1.17 28.46
C LYS A 202 -9.08 -0.25 27.99
N HIS A 203 -8.68 -0.60 26.76
CA HIS A 203 -9.04 -1.86 26.11
C HIS A 203 -7.86 -2.43 25.30
N LYS A 204 -7.40 -3.62 25.71
CA LYS A 204 -6.34 -4.35 25.02
C LYS A 204 -6.94 -5.53 24.26
N GLU A 205 -7.08 -5.36 22.95
CA GLU A 205 -7.51 -6.43 22.04
C GLU A 205 -6.74 -6.29 20.74
N ARG A 206 -6.01 -7.34 20.36
CA ARG A 206 -5.29 -7.34 19.09
C ARG A 206 -6.23 -7.70 17.96
N VAL A 207 -6.28 -6.84 16.93
CA VAL A 207 -7.02 -7.09 15.71
C VAL A 207 -6.12 -7.79 14.68
N GLU A 208 -6.58 -8.93 14.13
CA GLU A 208 -5.83 -9.64 13.08
C GLU A 208 -5.94 -8.91 11.75
N PRO A 209 -4.88 -8.93 10.91
CA PRO A 209 -4.86 -8.19 9.66
C PRO A 209 -5.72 -8.86 8.58
N ALA A 210 -6.46 -8.07 7.84
CA ALA A 210 -7.17 -8.48 6.63
C ALA A 210 -6.20 -8.99 5.54
N PRO A 211 -6.66 -9.78 4.55
CA PRO A 211 -5.82 -10.29 3.46
C PRO A 211 -5.02 -9.18 2.75
N PRO A 212 -3.77 -9.43 2.33
CA PRO A 212 -2.92 -8.39 1.76
C PRO A 212 -3.33 -7.95 0.35
N HIS A 213 -3.90 -8.85 -0.45
CA HIS A 213 -4.22 -8.62 -1.87
C HIS A 213 -5.25 -7.50 -2.12
N GLY A 214 -6.04 -7.11 -1.10
CA GLY A 214 -6.94 -5.97 -1.22
C GLY A 214 -6.26 -4.63 -0.99
N LEU A 215 -5.02 -4.59 -0.49
CA LEU A 215 -4.33 -3.36 -0.09
C LEU A 215 -3.40 -2.85 -1.18
N ILE A 216 -3.49 -1.54 -1.45
CA ILE A 216 -2.58 -0.82 -2.31
C ILE A 216 -2.06 0.46 -1.63
N LEU A 217 -0.75 0.67 -1.64
CA LEU A 217 -0.14 1.98 -1.37
C LEU A 217 -0.37 2.88 -2.59
N LYS A 218 -1.39 3.73 -2.50
CA LYS A 218 -1.86 4.58 -3.60
C LYS A 218 -0.87 5.71 -3.90
N ASP A 219 -0.39 6.39 -2.85
CA ASP A 219 0.51 7.53 -3.01
C ASP A 219 1.36 7.79 -1.76
N VAL A 220 2.51 8.44 -1.97
CA VAL A 220 3.37 9.00 -0.94
C VAL A 220 3.63 10.46 -1.28
N LYS A 221 3.32 11.38 -0.35
CA LYS A 221 3.36 12.82 -0.56
C LYS A 221 4.55 13.46 0.15
N TYR A 222 5.17 14.43 -0.51
CA TYR A 222 6.23 15.28 0.02
C TYR A 222 5.87 16.74 -0.25
N ASP A 223 6.36 17.66 0.59
CA ASP A 223 6.15 19.10 0.39
C ASP A 223 7.16 19.68 -0.61
N ASP A 224 8.39 19.16 -0.62
CA ASP A 224 9.54 19.76 -1.30
C ASP A 224 10.07 18.92 -2.48
N VAL A 225 9.29 17.96 -2.98
CA VAL A 225 9.70 17.12 -4.11
C VAL A 225 8.62 17.08 -5.17
N GLU A 226 8.95 17.59 -6.33
CA GLU A 226 8.12 17.53 -7.53
C GLU A 226 8.62 16.41 -8.44
N PHE A 227 7.75 15.43 -8.72
CA PHE A 227 8.09 14.29 -9.56
C PHE A 227 7.71 14.55 -11.02
N GLU A 228 8.69 14.42 -11.90
CA GLU A 228 8.48 14.44 -13.34
C GLU A 228 7.95 13.08 -13.80
N VAL A 229 6.78 13.08 -14.46
CA VAL A 229 6.16 11.86 -15.00
C VAL A 229 6.83 11.51 -16.33
N ASP A 230 7.20 10.24 -16.51
CA ASP A 230 7.66 9.71 -17.79
C ASP A 230 6.45 9.17 -18.57
N ASP A 231 6.04 9.88 -19.62
CA ASP A 231 4.86 9.54 -20.43
C ASP A 231 4.92 8.15 -21.06
N TYR A 232 6.11 7.70 -21.47
CA TYR A 232 6.27 6.36 -22.04
C TYR A 232 6.09 5.28 -20.97
N ALA A 233 6.72 5.47 -19.81
CA ALA A 233 6.56 4.55 -18.69
C ALA A 233 5.11 4.52 -18.18
N MET A 234 4.43 5.67 -18.20
CA MET A 234 3.03 5.75 -17.81
C MET A 234 2.12 4.99 -18.80
N LYS A 235 2.34 5.11 -20.10
CA LYS A 235 1.63 4.32 -21.11
C LYS A 235 1.87 2.81 -20.93
N THR A 236 3.11 2.43 -20.65
CA THR A 236 3.45 1.03 -20.35
C THR A 236 2.72 0.52 -19.11
N LEU A 237 2.69 1.30 -18.03
CA LEU A 237 1.94 0.96 -16.83
C LEU A 237 0.44 0.81 -17.11
N GLN A 238 -0.16 1.72 -17.88
CA GLN A 238 -1.57 1.65 -18.26
C GLN A 238 -1.87 0.36 -19.04
N SER A 239 -1.06 0.01 -20.05
CA SER A 239 -1.24 -1.23 -20.81
C SER A 239 -1.14 -2.49 -19.92
N ARG A 240 -0.20 -2.50 -18.98
CA ARG A 240 -0.07 -3.60 -17.99
C ARG A 240 -1.31 -3.69 -17.09
N LEU A 241 -1.84 -2.55 -16.65
CA LEU A 241 -3.08 -2.49 -15.85
C LEU A 241 -4.29 -3.00 -16.65
N GLU A 242 -4.45 -2.57 -17.91
CA GLU A 242 -5.54 -3.02 -18.77
C GLU A 242 -5.51 -4.54 -18.98
N SER A 243 -4.33 -5.11 -19.24
CA SER A 243 -4.16 -6.57 -19.39
C SER A 243 -4.57 -7.33 -18.11
N ARG A 244 -4.21 -6.82 -16.92
CA ARG A 244 -4.60 -7.42 -15.64
C ARG A 244 -6.08 -7.24 -15.36
N ILE A 245 -6.66 -6.07 -15.64
CA ILE A 245 -8.11 -5.84 -15.50
C ILE A 245 -8.88 -6.82 -16.38
N ALA A 246 -8.45 -7.03 -17.63
CA ALA A 246 -9.07 -8.00 -18.54
C ALA A 246 -8.98 -9.43 -17.97
N TYR A 247 -7.81 -9.85 -17.50
CA TYR A 247 -7.59 -11.18 -16.93
C TYR A 247 -8.44 -11.41 -15.67
N TYR A 248 -8.29 -10.55 -14.64
CA TYR A 248 -9.00 -10.73 -13.37
C TYR A 248 -10.50 -10.49 -13.50
N GLY A 249 -10.91 -9.55 -14.36
CA GLY A 249 -12.32 -9.30 -14.66
C GLY A 249 -12.98 -10.53 -15.31
N THR A 250 -12.27 -11.19 -16.23
CA THR A 250 -12.73 -12.45 -16.84
C THR A 250 -12.86 -13.57 -15.78
N ILE A 251 -11.84 -13.76 -14.94
CA ILE A 251 -11.86 -14.75 -13.87
C ILE A 251 -12.98 -14.47 -12.86
N PHE A 252 -13.13 -13.21 -12.45
CA PHE A 252 -14.23 -12.78 -11.57
C PHE A 252 -15.60 -13.14 -12.15
N LYS A 253 -15.80 -12.83 -13.45
CA LYS A 253 -17.09 -13.12 -14.12
C LYS A 253 -17.33 -14.62 -14.22
N LEU A 254 -16.30 -15.41 -14.53
CA LEU A 254 -16.37 -16.84 -14.65
C LEU A 254 -16.78 -17.49 -13.30
N PHE A 255 -16.15 -17.12 -12.20
CA PHE A 255 -16.55 -17.62 -10.88
C PHE A 255 -17.93 -17.13 -10.42
N SER A 256 -18.33 -15.92 -10.82
CA SER A 256 -19.68 -15.41 -10.58
C SER A 256 -20.75 -16.26 -11.26
N LEU A 257 -20.47 -16.78 -12.47
CA LEU A 257 -21.37 -17.71 -13.18
C LEU A 257 -21.51 -19.04 -12.43
N PHE A 258 -20.39 -19.62 -11.93
CA PHE A 258 -20.44 -20.85 -11.15
C PHE A 258 -21.29 -20.69 -9.88
N ARG A 259 -21.15 -19.54 -9.17
CA ARG A 259 -21.98 -19.26 -7.99
C ARG A 259 -23.47 -19.16 -8.31
N GLN A 260 -23.86 -18.65 -9.49
CA GLN A 260 -25.25 -18.54 -9.93
C GLN A 260 -25.84 -19.87 -10.43
N SER A 261 -25.00 -20.79 -10.93
CA SER A 261 -25.42 -22.07 -11.48
C SER A 261 -25.90 -23.08 -10.44
N GLY A 262 -25.95 -22.69 -9.16
CA GLY A 262 -26.58 -23.47 -8.09
C GLY A 262 -26.10 -24.91 -8.06
N ILE A 263 -24.83 -25.15 -7.74
CA ILE A 263 -24.45 -26.43 -7.15
C ILE A 263 -24.87 -26.34 -5.68
N SER A 264 -26.15 -26.63 -5.46
CA SER A 264 -26.72 -26.91 -4.14
C SER A 264 -26.22 -28.28 -3.68
#